data_9e12bcb60c647aa7247d567aefb0c98a
#
_entry.id   9e12bcb60c647aa7247d567aefb0c98a
#
_cell.length_a   1.000
_cell.length_b   1.000
_cell.length_c   1.000
_cell.angle_alpha   90.00
_cell.angle_beta   90.00
_cell.angle_gamma   90.00
#
_symmetry.space_group_name_H-M   'P 1'
#
loop_
_entity.id
_entity.type
_entity.pdbx_description
1 polymer ?
#
loop_
_entity_poly.entity_id
_entity_poly.type
_entity_poly.pdbx_seq_one_letter_code
_entity_poly.pdbx_strand_id
1 'polypeptide(L)'
;EAKKIGAMALFNEKYGDERRTKIAKHKAKEFNPEDLIADREEVLVYTSGGYVKRTDPAEFRTQKRGGVGVVDLNTKEEDFVTMSLTTSTHSDMLFFSDKGKAYQIKMYDLPEGKRATRGKSIMNFLQLSDGEKVTSILPMPKEMKQAKGGENDGVSLMMITKDGTVKK
;
A
#
# COMPACT_ATOMS: atom_id res chain seq x y z
N GLU A 1 -26.47 33.73 35.43
CA GLU A 1 -25.19 33.29 34.80
C GLU A 1 -24.02 34.23 35.15
N ALA A 2 -24.15 35.54 35.08
CA ALA A 2 -23.09 36.49 35.40
C ALA A 2 -22.53 36.34 36.82
N LYS A 3 -23.34 36.04 37.83
CA LYS A 3 -22.93 35.76 39.22
C LYS A 3 -22.09 34.48 39.36
N LYS A 4 -22.38 33.44 38.54
CA LYS A 4 -21.60 32.22 38.55
C LYS A 4 -20.20 32.42 37.95
N ILE A 5 -20.09 33.24 36.91
CA ILE A 5 -18.81 33.57 36.28
C ILE A 5 -17.90 34.33 37.22
N GLY A 6 -18.47 35.30 37.98
CA GLY A 6 -17.72 36.04 38.99
C GLY A 6 -17.22 35.16 40.16
N ALA A 7 -18.01 34.20 40.62
CA ALA A 7 -17.59 33.29 41.69
C ALA A 7 -16.49 32.31 41.20
N MET A 8 -16.53 31.86 39.95
CA MET A 8 -15.47 31.02 39.37
C MET A 8 -14.18 31.82 39.16
N ALA A 9 -14.29 33.07 38.78
CA ALA A 9 -13.09 33.94 38.62
C ALA A 9 -12.37 34.15 39.96
N LEU A 10 -13.12 34.46 41.02
CA LEU A 10 -12.58 34.60 42.40
C LEU A 10 -11.97 33.29 42.93
N PHE A 11 -12.62 32.14 42.63
CA PHE A 11 -12.08 30.87 43.01
C PHE A 11 -10.78 30.54 42.29
N ASN A 12 -10.72 30.85 40.99
CA ASN A 12 -9.51 30.64 40.17
C ASN A 12 -8.36 31.55 40.58
N GLU A 13 -8.65 32.80 41.01
CA GLU A 13 -7.66 33.73 41.53
C GLU A 13 -7.05 33.25 42.85
N LYS A 14 -7.86 32.62 43.72
CA LYS A 14 -7.43 32.19 45.05
C LYS A 14 -6.79 30.79 45.06
N TYR A 15 -7.21 29.89 44.16
CA TYR A 15 -6.84 28.48 44.15
C TYR A 15 -6.31 27.99 42.78
N GLY A 16 -6.21 28.88 41.80
CA GLY A 16 -5.74 28.51 40.46
C GLY A 16 -4.25 28.27 40.44
N ASP A 17 -3.84 27.13 39.88
CA ASP A 17 -2.45 26.86 39.56
C ASP A 17 -2.14 27.28 38.13
N GLU A 18 -0.86 27.56 37.87
CA GLU A 18 -0.39 27.76 36.49
C GLU A 18 -0.68 26.54 35.64
N ARG A 19 -1.16 26.77 34.44
CA ARG A 19 -1.49 25.71 33.51
C ARG A 19 -0.25 24.89 33.14
N ARG A 20 -0.23 23.61 33.48
CA ARG A 20 0.86 22.70 33.16
C ARG A 20 0.90 22.27 31.65
N THR A 21 -0.20 22.48 30.93
CA THR A 21 -0.33 22.17 29.50
C THR A 21 -0.33 23.45 28.68
N LYS A 22 0.34 23.43 27.53
CA LYS A 22 0.30 24.51 26.55
C LYS A 22 -0.90 24.35 25.63
N ILE A 23 -1.68 25.41 25.39
CA ILE A 23 -2.70 25.42 24.36
C ILE A 23 -1.99 25.67 23.04
N ALA A 24 -2.02 24.69 22.13
CA ALA A 24 -1.57 24.89 20.76
C ALA A 24 -2.56 25.79 20.02
N LYS A 25 -2.08 26.90 19.44
CA LYS A 25 -2.89 27.81 18.63
C LYS A 25 -3.26 27.25 17.26
N HIS A 26 -2.65 26.14 16.88
CA HIS A 26 -2.87 25.49 15.60
C HIS A 26 -3.60 24.17 15.82
N LYS A 27 -4.51 23.84 14.87
CA LYS A 27 -5.12 22.51 14.78
C LYS A 27 -4.00 21.47 14.77
N ALA A 28 -4.12 20.42 15.56
CA ALA A 28 -3.19 19.29 15.45
C ALA A 28 -3.13 18.87 13.99
N LYS A 29 -1.92 18.75 13.43
CA LYS A 29 -1.73 18.25 12.08
C LYS A 29 -2.37 16.85 12.01
N GLU A 30 -3.30 16.66 11.10
CA GLU A 30 -3.86 15.33 10.90
C GLU A 30 -2.71 14.38 10.58
N PHE A 31 -2.60 13.36 11.40
CA PHE A 31 -1.53 12.40 11.30
C PHE A 31 -1.85 11.47 10.14
N ASN A 32 -1.06 11.53 9.08
CA ASN A 32 -1.17 10.59 7.98
C ASN A 32 -0.29 9.37 8.30
N PRO A 33 -0.86 8.15 8.42
CA PRO A 33 -0.08 6.94 8.64
C PRO A 33 1.02 6.72 7.59
N GLU A 34 0.84 7.22 6.38
CA GLU A 34 1.86 7.16 5.32
C GLU A 34 3.15 7.90 5.67
N ASP A 35 3.09 8.95 6.51
CA ASP A 35 4.27 9.74 6.90
C ASP A 35 5.26 8.93 7.78
N LEU A 36 4.80 7.82 8.36
CA LEU A 36 5.63 6.90 9.17
C LEU A 36 6.31 5.81 8.34
N ILE A 37 5.84 5.57 7.13
CA ILE A 37 6.33 4.51 6.27
C ILE A 37 7.39 5.10 5.35
N ALA A 38 8.61 4.56 5.40
CA ALA A 38 9.67 5.00 4.51
C ALA A 38 9.30 4.71 3.05
N ASP A 39 9.40 5.73 2.19
CA ASP A 39 9.23 5.58 0.75
C ASP A 39 10.50 4.98 0.16
N ARG A 40 10.42 3.73 -0.29
CA ARG A 40 11.53 2.99 -0.90
C ARG A 40 11.00 2.11 -2.02
N GLU A 41 11.87 1.75 -2.94
CA GLU A 41 11.54 0.77 -3.97
C GLU A 41 11.54 -0.64 -3.38
N GLU A 42 10.53 -1.42 -3.71
CA GLU A 42 10.41 -2.82 -3.34
C GLU A 42 9.91 -3.65 -4.53
N VAL A 43 10.28 -4.93 -4.53
CA VAL A 43 9.85 -5.89 -5.54
C VAL A 43 8.63 -6.63 -5.02
N LEU A 44 7.51 -6.51 -5.73
CA LEU A 44 6.35 -7.36 -5.55
C LEU A 44 6.56 -8.66 -6.32
N VAL A 45 6.30 -9.77 -5.66
CA VAL A 45 6.29 -11.11 -6.27
C VAL A 45 4.91 -11.73 -6.06
N TYR A 46 4.29 -12.19 -7.15
CA TYR A 46 3.01 -12.88 -7.14
C TYR A 46 3.12 -14.25 -7.83
N THR A 47 2.57 -15.29 -7.22
CA THR A 47 2.67 -16.66 -7.70
C THR A 47 1.39 -17.17 -8.30
N SER A 48 1.47 -18.25 -9.11
CA SER A 48 0.33 -18.96 -9.69
C SER A 48 -0.63 -19.50 -8.62
N GLY A 49 -0.11 -19.88 -7.46
CA GLY A 49 -0.89 -20.33 -6.30
C GLY A 49 -1.58 -19.20 -5.52
N GLY A 50 -1.47 -17.94 -5.98
CA GLY A 50 -2.11 -16.78 -5.34
C GLY A 50 -1.39 -16.30 -4.08
N TYR A 51 -0.10 -16.54 -3.98
CA TYR A 51 0.73 -15.99 -2.90
C TYR A 51 1.38 -14.68 -3.34
N VAL A 52 1.48 -13.75 -2.39
CA VAL A 52 2.07 -12.43 -2.60
C VAL A 52 3.07 -12.12 -1.52
N LYS A 53 4.15 -11.46 -1.89
CA LYS A 53 5.12 -10.84 -0.98
C LYS A 53 5.74 -9.61 -1.62
N ARG A 54 6.26 -8.71 -0.79
CA ARG A 54 7.16 -7.65 -1.19
C ARG A 54 8.54 -7.89 -0.58
N THR A 55 9.59 -7.63 -1.33
CA THR A 55 10.96 -7.92 -0.95
C THR A 55 11.85 -6.74 -1.32
N ASP A 56 12.83 -6.42 -0.49
CA ASP A 56 13.83 -5.39 -0.78
C ASP A 56 14.65 -5.81 -2.02
N PRO A 57 14.81 -4.94 -3.04
CA PRO A 57 15.65 -5.21 -4.20
C PRO A 57 17.10 -5.59 -3.83
N ALA A 58 17.61 -5.11 -2.71
CA ALA A 58 18.96 -5.44 -2.24
C ALA A 58 19.16 -6.92 -1.91
N GLU A 59 18.06 -7.67 -1.64
CA GLU A 59 18.14 -9.12 -1.46
C GLU A 59 18.39 -9.89 -2.78
N PHE A 60 18.18 -9.25 -3.93
CA PHE A 60 18.44 -9.82 -5.26
C PHE A 60 19.88 -9.51 -5.69
N ARG A 61 20.83 -10.36 -5.31
CA ARG A 61 22.24 -10.19 -5.68
C ARG A 61 22.47 -10.53 -7.14
N THR A 62 23.27 -9.70 -7.81
CA THR A 62 23.77 -10.04 -9.16
C THR A 62 24.66 -11.27 -9.07
N GLN A 63 24.28 -12.35 -9.74
CA GLN A 63 25.08 -13.58 -9.80
C GLN A 63 26.25 -13.38 -10.77
N LYS A 64 27.48 -13.59 -10.27
CA LYS A 64 28.67 -13.63 -11.12
C LYS A 64 28.85 -15.05 -11.70
N ARG A 65 29.63 -15.20 -12.77
CA ARG A 65 29.97 -16.50 -13.37
C ARG A 65 30.50 -17.46 -12.31
N GLY A 66 29.97 -18.69 -12.28
CA GLY A 66 30.36 -19.74 -11.32
C GLY A 66 29.70 -19.67 -9.96
N GLY A 67 28.71 -18.79 -9.75
CA GLY A 67 27.93 -18.78 -8.53
C GLY A 67 26.94 -19.94 -8.45
N VAL A 68 26.69 -20.43 -7.22
CA VAL A 68 25.61 -21.39 -6.94
C VAL A 68 24.27 -20.68 -7.15
N GLY A 69 23.32 -21.31 -7.84
CA GLY A 69 21.96 -20.79 -8.06
C GLY A 69 21.32 -20.41 -6.73
N VAL A 70 20.59 -19.30 -6.72
CA VAL A 70 19.90 -18.81 -5.52
C VAL A 70 18.41 -19.07 -5.66
N VAL A 71 17.84 -19.77 -4.67
CA VAL A 71 16.39 -20.01 -4.62
C VAL A 71 15.70 -18.70 -4.31
N ASP A 72 14.81 -18.26 -5.19
CA ASP A 72 14.05 -17.02 -5.04
C ASP A 72 12.77 -17.22 -4.24
N LEU A 73 12.17 -18.38 -4.33
CA LEU A 73 10.92 -18.72 -3.69
C LEU A 73 10.90 -20.18 -3.27
N ASN A 74 10.57 -20.46 -2.02
CA ASN A 74 10.31 -21.82 -1.55
C ASN A 74 8.82 -22.11 -1.76
N THR A 75 8.49 -22.58 -2.97
CA THR A 75 7.13 -22.97 -3.36
C THR A 75 6.96 -24.48 -3.30
N LYS A 76 5.71 -24.93 -3.29
CA LYS A 76 5.39 -26.33 -3.64
C LYS A 76 5.76 -26.55 -5.11
N GLU A 77 6.00 -27.78 -5.50
CA GLU A 77 6.50 -28.15 -6.85
C GLU A 77 5.64 -27.62 -8.01
N GLU A 78 4.36 -27.29 -7.77
CA GLU A 78 3.43 -26.78 -8.78
C GLU A 78 3.22 -25.26 -8.77
N ASP A 79 3.85 -24.52 -7.83
CA ASP A 79 3.68 -23.08 -7.72
C ASP A 79 4.91 -22.35 -8.27
N PHE A 80 4.71 -21.34 -9.10
CA PHE A 80 5.77 -20.56 -9.73
C PHE A 80 5.43 -19.07 -9.76
N VAL A 81 6.43 -18.24 -9.90
CA VAL A 81 6.26 -16.77 -10.00
C VAL A 81 5.58 -16.45 -11.34
N THR A 82 4.42 -15.85 -11.27
CA THR A 82 3.65 -15.42 -12.46
C THR A 82 3.96 -13.97 -12.80
N MET A 83 4.09 -13.12 -11.79
CA MET A 83 4.37 -11.69 -11.97
C MET A 83 5.37 -11.21 -10.93
N SER A 84 6.31 -10.39 -11.38
CA SER A 84 7.18 -9.61 -10.52
C SER A 84 7.27 -8.18 -11.04
N LEU A 85 7.22 -7.20 -10.16
CA LEU A 85 7.32 -5.80 -10.52
C LEU A 85 7.96 -5.00 -9.38
N THR A 86 8.70 -3.96 -9.76
CA THR A 86 9.34 -3.05 -8.81
C THR A 86 8.57 -1.73 -8.77
N THR A 87 8.24 -1.27 -7.58
CA THR A 87 7.53 0.00 -7.37
C THR A 87 7.80 0.56 -5.98
N SER A 88 7.43 1.83 -5.75
CA SER A 88 7.53 2.48 -4.45
C SER A 88 6.55 1.84 -3.44
N THR A 89 6.95 1.78 -2.18
CA THR A 89 6.10 1.33 -1.06
C THR A 89 4.80 2.11 -0.95
N HIS A 90 4.77 3.37 -1.38
CA HIS A 90 3.59 4.23 -1.35
C HIS A 90 2.71 4.14 -2.60
N SER A 91 3.09 3.34 -3.60
CA SER A 91 2.27 3.15 -4.80
C SER A 91 0.96 2.44 -4.49
N ASP A 92 -0.09 2.80 -5.23
CA ASP A 92 -1.31 2.01 -5.24
C ASP A 92 -1.15 0.84 -6.20
N MET A 93 -1.54 -0.33 -5.73
CA MET A 93 -1.54 -1.55 -6.51
C MET A 93 -2.96 -1.86 -6.96
N LEU A 94 -3.19 -1.95 -8.26
CA LEU A 94 -4.45 -2.38 -8.84
C LEU A 94 -4.35 -3.85 -9.23
N PHE A 95 -5.22 -4.66 -8.66
CA PHE A 95 -5.34 -6.08 -8.97
C PHE A 95 -6.62 -6.30 -9.79
N PHE A 96 -6.48 -6.88 -10.96
CA PHE A 96 -7.61 -7.21 -11.83
C PHE A 96 -7.89 -8.69 -11.76
N SER A 97 -9.17 -9.05 -11.64
CA SER A 97 -9.60 -10.45 -11.56
C SER A 97 -10.22 -10.94 -12.87
N ASP A 98 -10.28 -12.26 -13.00
CA ASP A 98 -10.95 -12.98 -14.10
C ASP A 98 -12.47 -12.73 -14.12
N LYS A 99 -13.05 -12.28 -13.01
CA LYS A 99 -14.46 -11.88 -12.92
C LYS A 99 -14.71 -10.42 -13.26
N GLY A 100 -13.71 -9.71 -13.81
CA GLY A 100 -13.83 -8.31 -14.23
C GLY A 100 -13.92 -7.30 -13.09
N LYS A 101 -13.46 -7.67 -11.89
CA LYS A 101 -13.34 -6.76 -10.76
C LYS A 101 -11.93 -6.18 -10.67
N ALA A 102 -11.82 -4.99 -10.11
CA ALA A 102 -10.57 -4.33 -9.78
C ALA A 102 -10.50 -4.07 -8.27
N TYR A 103 -9.39 -4.40 -7.66
CA TYR A 103 -9.12 -4.16 -6.24
C TYR A 103 -7.92 -3.25 -6.12
N GLN A 104 -8.00 -2.29 -5.21
CA GLN A 104 -6.92 -1.35 -4.93
C GLN A 104 -6.41 -1.57 -3.51
N ILE A 105 -5.10 -1.68 -3.37
CA ILE A 105 -4.40 -1.79 -2.09
C ILE A 105 -3.08 -1.04 -2.17
N LYS A 106 -2.60 -0.51 -1.06
CA LYS A 106 -1.28 0.11 -0.99
C LYS A 106 -0.18 -0.94 -0.99
N MET A 107 0.96 -0.63 -1.62
CA MET A 107 2.10 -1.56 -1.64
C MET A 107 2.57 -1.89 -0.22
N TYR A 108 2.59 -0.91 0.70
CA TYR A 108 3.02 -1.13 2.09
C TYR A 108 2.07 -2.02 2.92
N ASP A 109 0.79 -2.18 2.51
CA ASP A 109 -0.16 -3.09 3.18
C ASP A 109 0.08 -4.56 2.82
N LEU A 110 0.85 -4.81 1.76
CA LEU A 110 1.21 -6.17 1.36
C LEU A 110 2.32 -6.73 2.27
N PRO A 111 2.35 -8.07 2.47
CA PRO A 111 3.29 -8.68 3.40
C PRO A 111 4.73 -8.54 2.94
N GLU A 112 5.59 -8.08 3.84
CA GLU A 112 7.03 -8.13 3.64
C GLU A 112 7.53 -9.56 3.83
N GLY A 113 8.42 -10.00 2.97
CA GLY A 113 8.98 -11.34 3.01
C GLY A 113 10.41 -11.37 2.48
N LYS A 114 11.25 -12.15 3.15
CA LYS A 114 12.61 -12.43 2.67
C LYS A 114 12.54 -13.20 1.34
N ARG A 115 13.61 -13.14 0.56
CA ARG A 115 13.72 -13.74 -0.76
C ARG A 115 13.21 -15.20 -0.81
N ALA A 116 13.65 -16.06 0.10
CA ALA A 116 13.29 -17.48 0.10
C ALA A 116 11.91 -17.80 0.71
N THR A 117 11.17 -16.82 1.20
CA THR A 117 9.85 -17.06 1.80
C THR A 117 8.76 -17.13 0.75
N ARG A 118 7.73 -17.95 1.01
CA ARG A 118 6.59 -18.12 0.10
C ARG A 118 5.67 -16.88 0.03
N GLY A 119 5.65 -16.05 1.07
CA GLY A 119 4.67 -14.97 1.20
C GLY A 119 3.36 -15.43 1.84
N LYS A 120 2.31 -14.62 1.68
CA LYS A 120 0.96 -14.90 2.21
C LYS A 120 -0.04 -14.96 1.08
N SER A 121 -1.15 -15.67 1.28
CA SER A 121 -2.24 -15.71 0.29
C SER A 121 -2.81 -14.32 0.08
N ILE A 122 -3.02 -13.96 -1.18
CA ILE A 122 -3.64 -12.68 -1.59
C ILE A 122 -5.07 -12.54 -1.07
N MET A 123 -5.77 -13.63 -0.82
CA MET A 123 -7.12 -13.63 -0.25
C MET A 123 -7.19 -13.02 1.16
N ASN A 124 -6.06 -12.93 1.86
CA ASN A 124 -6.01 -12.25 3.15
C ASN A 124 -6.05 -10.72 3.04
N PHE A 125 -5.79 -10.19 1.86
CA PHE A 125 -5.68 -8.75 1.60
C PHE A 125 -6.77 -8.24 0.67
N LEU A 126 -7.25 -9.08 -0.24
CA LEU A 126 -8.31 -8.76 -1.19
C LEU A 126 -9.54 -9.61 -0.90
N GLN A 127 -10.72 -8.99 -0.96
CA GLN A 127 -12.00 -9.70 -0.80
C GLN A 127 -12.40 -10.43 -2.09
N LEU A 128 -11.58 -11.42 -2.48
CA LEU A 128 -11.87 -12.24 -3.63
C LEU A 128 -13.06 -13.16 -3.36
N SER A 129 -13.93 -13.32 -4.35
CA SER A 129 -15.00 -14.30 -4.31
C SER A 129 -14.45 -15.73 -4.49
N ASP A 130 -15.22 -16.73 -4.11
CA ASP A 130 -14.81 -18.12 -4.30
C ASP A 130 -14.49 -18.44 -5.77
N GLY A 131 -13.32 -19.04 -5.99
CA GLY A 131 -12.79 -19.36 -7.32
C GLY A 131 -12.31 -18.19 -8.15
N GLU A 132 -12.34 -16.94 -7.63
CA GLU A 132 -11.85 -15.76 -8.33
C GLU A 132 -10.32 -15.70 -8.31
N LYS A 133 -9.71 -15.41 -9.46
CA LYS A 133 -8.25 -15.36 -9.62
C LYS A 133 -7.80 -13.99 -10.11
N VAL A 134 -6.65 -13.54 -9.61
CA VAL A 134 -5.99 -12.33 -10.12
C VAL A 134 -5.33 -12.66 -11.46
N THR A 135 -5.64 -11.86 -12.47
CA THR A 135 -5.12 -12.02 -13.84
C THR A 135 -4.04 -11.00 -14.18
N SER A 136 -4.10 -9.82 -13.60
CA SER A 136 -3.12 -8.74 -13.86
C SER A 136 -2.95 -7.86 -12.63
N ILE A 137 -1.74 -7.29 -12.48
CA ILE A 137 -1.39 -6.35 -11.43
C ILE A 137 -0.76 -5.13 -12.08
N LEU A 138 -1.23 -3.94 -11.73
CA LEU A 138 -0.72 -2.67 -12.23
C LEU A 138 -0.34 -1.75 -11.06
N PRO A 139 0.92 -1.30 -10.96
CA PRO A 139 1.30 -0.28 -10.01
C PRO A 139 0.87 1.10 -10.51
N MET A 140 0.32 1.92 -9.63
CA MET A 140 0.05 3.34 -9.88
C MET A 140 0.94 4.19 -8.98
N PRO A 141 2.05 4.73 -9.51
CA PRO A 141 2.93 5.63 -8.77
C PRO A 141 2.20 6.88 -8.28
N LYS A 142 2.67 7.49 -7.19
CA LYS A 142 2.10 8.72 -6.63
C LYS A 142 2.04 9.87 -7.65
N GLU A 143 3.03 9.95 -8.51
CA GLU A 143 3.14 11.01 -9.51
C GLU A 143 1.96 11.00 -10.50
N MET A 144 1.44 9.83 -10.82
CA MET A 144 0.26 9.71 -11.69
C MET A 144 -1.02 10.27 -11.07
N LYS A 145 -1.08 10.39 -9.73
CA LYS A 145 -2.22 10.98 -9.03
C LYS A 145 -2.14 12.50 -8.92
N GLN A 146 -0.94 13.07 -9.11
CA GLN A 146 -0.69 14.50 -8.92
C GLN A 146 -0.84 15.33 -10.19
N ALA A 147 -1.25 14.76 -11.31
CA ALA A 147 -1.67 15.52 -12.47
C ALA A 147 -2.90 16.40 -12.10
N LYS A 148 -2.65 17.40 -11.28
CA LYS A 148 -3.58 18.46 -10.88
C LYS A 148 -3.55 19.53 -11.96
N GLY A 149 -4.58 19.66 -12.71
CA GLY A 149 -4.75 20.86 -13.47
C GLY A 149 -5.41 20.68 -14.82
N GLY A 150 -6.69 20.45 -14.86
CA GLY A 150 -7.47 20.52 -16.09
C GLY A 150 -8.54 19.42 -16.12
N GLU A 151 -9.66 19.78 -16.64
CA GLU A 151 -10.91 19.00 -16.63
C GLU A 151 -10.84 17.59 -17.24
N ASN A 152 -9.66 17.10 -17.72
CA ASN A 152 -9.51 15.78 -18.35
C ASN A 152 -8.10 15.15 -18.28
N ASP A 153 -7.23 15.58 -17.38
CA ASP A 153 -5.86 15.06 -17.30
C ASP A 153 -5.71 13.80 -16.40
N GLY A 154 -6.79 13.03 -16.26
CA GLY A 154 -6.76 11.74 -15.58
C GLY A 154 -6.07 10.66 -16.44
N VAL A 155 -5.18 9.88 -15.84
CA VAL A 155 -4.63 8.68 -16.48
C VAL A 155 -5.78 7.72 -16.77
N SER A 156 -5.96 7.36 -18.04
CA SER A 156 -6.98 6.40 -18.47
C SER A 156 -6.37 5.02 -18.64
N LEU A 157 -7.08 4.01 -18.18
CA LEU A 157 -6.72 2.62 -18.36
C LEU A 157 -7.49 2.03 -19.54
N MET A 158 -6.77 1.47 -20.51
CA MET A 158 -7.37 0.72 -21.60
C MET A 158 -7.24 -0.78 -21.33
N MET A 159 -8.35 -1.49 -21.37
CA MET A 159 -8.41 -2.94 -21.16
C MET A 159 -8.92 -3.62 -22.41
N ILE A 160 -8.30 -4.76 -22.76
CA ILE A 160 -8.70 -5.59 -23.90
C ILE A 160 -8.92 -6.99 -23.39
N THR A 161 -10.08 -7.56 -23.66
CA THR A 161 -10.38 -8.95 -23.33
C THR A 161 -9.84 -9.91 -24.39
N LYS A 162 -9.77 -11.21 -24.05
CA LYS A 162 -9.38 -12.28 -24.99
C LYS A 162 -10.25 -12.27 -26.26
N ASP A 163 -11.51 -11.93 -26.14
CA ASP A 163 -12.49 -11.90 -27.24
C ASP A 163 -12.47 -10.58 -28.02
N GLY A 164 -11.47 -9.72 -27.79
CA GLY A 164 -11.29 -8.46 -28.51
C GLY A 164 -12.17 -7.31 -28.03
N THR A 165 -12.92 -7.46 -26.94
CA THR A 165 -13.68 -6.36 -26.37
C THR A 165 -12.75 -5.34 -25.74
N VAL A 166 -12.84 -4.07 -26.17
CA VAL A 166 -12.04 -2.95 -25.66
C VAL A 166 -12.89 -2.08 -24.73
N LYS A 167 -12.31 -1.70 -23.59
CA LYS A 167 -12.92 -0.78 -22.62
C LYS A 167 -11.89 0.25 -22.16
N LYS A 168 -12.31 1.52 -22.08
CA LYS A 168 -11.55 2.64 -21.51
C LYS A 168 -12.16 3.04 -20.17
#